data_6607cee01b833020e02f57b2a2972f68
#
_entry.id   6607cee01b833020e02f57b2a2972f68
#
_cell.length_a   1.000
_cell.length_b   1.000
_cell.length_c   1.000
_cell.angle_alpha   90.00
_cell.angle_beta   90.00
_cell.angle_gamma   90.00
#
_symmetry.space_group_name_H-M   'P 1'
#
loop_
_entity.id
_entity.type
_entity.pdbx_description
1 polymer ?
#
loop_
_entity_poly.entity_id
_entity_poly.type
_entity_poly.pdbx_seq_one_letter_code
_entity_poly.pdbx_strand_id
1 'polypeptide(L)'
;MLRSNLNTINDRIFNKTAIRIDDQALREVEACYRFLEKFEQGKVIYGINTGFGPMAQYRIGDADLNSLQYNIIRSHSCGAGEALPDICVRAAMLARLQTFLNAKSGVHPDVVRILADFLNNEIYPLVPRHGSVGASGDLVQLAHIALALIGEAEVSFRGETVPAAEAMAACDITPLRLRIRDGLALTNGTAVMTGIGLVNLAQARRLLGWAVKASVMLNEIVESYDDFMAGALNEYKLHAGQI
;
A
#
# COMPACT_ATOMS: atom_id res chain seq x y z
N MET A 1 5.55 5.03 16.97
CA MET A 1 5.14 3.81 16.23
C MET A 1 3.64 3.88 15.98
N LEU A 2 3.21 4.16 14.76
CA LEU A 2 1.78 4.16 14.41
C LEU A 2 1.28 2.70 14.41
N ARG A 3 1.06 2.11 15.58
CA ARG A 3 0.22 0.91 15.69
C ARG A 3 -1.21 1.33 15.39
N SER A 4 -1.52 1.46 14.10
CA SER A 4 -2.87 1.78 13.65
C SER A 4 -3.74 0.55 13.89
N ASN A 5 -4.76 0.67 14.72
CA ASN A 5 -5.82 -0.32 14.77
C ASN A 5 -6.67 -0.23 13.49
N LEU A 6 -7.54 -1.22 13.25
CA LEU A 6 -8.38 -1.27 12.05
C LEU A 6 -9.26 -0.02 11.88
N ASN A 7 -9.74 0.56 12.97
CA ASN A 7 -10.57 1.77 12.92
C ASN A 7 -9.77 2.96 12.37
N THR A 8 -8.56 3.20 12.89
CA THR A 8 -7.67 4.26 12.40
C THR A 8 -7.28 4.04 10.94
N ILE A 9 -7.07 2.78 10.51
CA ILE A 9 -6.78 2.45 9.12
C ILE A 9 -8.00 2.76 8.24
N ASN A 10 -9.20 2.33 8.66
CA ASN A 10 -10.44 2.62 7.94
C ASN A 10 -10.69 4.13 7.82
N ASP A 11 -10.48 4.91 8.89
CA ASP A 11 -10.61 6.37 8.84
C ASP A 11 -9.67 7.00 7.81
N ARG A 12 -8.44 6.51 7.71
CA ARG A 12 -7.48 7.00 6.70
C ARG A 12 -7.84 6.60 5.29
N ILE A 13 -8.43 5.41 5.10
CA ILE A 13 -8.85 4.93 3.79
C ILE A 13 -10.14 5.64 3.35
N PHE A 14 -11.20 5.57 4.15
CA PHE A 14 -12.55 5.97 3.74
C PHE A 14 -12.87 7.42 4.05
N ASN A 15 -12.44 7.94 5.20
CA ASN A 15 -12.68 9.33 5.62
C ASN A 15 -11.52 10.27 5.24
N LYS A 16 -10.48 9.73 4.58
CA LYS A 16 -9.32 10.49 4.08
C LYS A 16 -8.65 11.34 5.16
N THR A 17 -8.68 10.88 6.41
CA THR A 17 -8.05 11.57 7.53
C THR A 17 -6.57 11.80 7.25
N ALA A 18 -6.11 13.03 7.50
CA ALA A 18 -4.74 13.44 7.21
C ALA A 18 -3.70 12.57 7.92
N ILE A 19 -2.66 12.24 7.18
CA ILE A 19 -1.54 11.42 7.65
C ILE A 19 -0.44 12.35 8.13
N ARG A 20 -0.13 12.26 9.41
CA ARG A 20 1.02 12.93 10.02
C ARG A 20 2.04 11.87 10.40
N ILE A 21 3.26 12.06 9.94
CA ILE A 21 4.37 11.16 10.27
C ILE A 21 5.04 11.70 11.53
N ASP A 22 5.22 10.84 12.50
CA ASP A 22 5.94 11.15 13.72
C ASP A 22 7.44 11.32 13.42
N ASP A 23 8.05 12.38 13.96
CA ASP A 23 9.49 12.66 13.80
C ASP A 23 10.36 11.51 14.29
N GLN A 24 9.93 10.80 15.34
CA GLN A 24 10.65 9.64 15.83
C GLN A 24 10.66 8.52 14.79
N ALA A 25 9.52 8.25 14.13
CA ALA A 25 9.44 7.25 13.07
C ALA A 25 10.34 7.63 11.88
N LEU A 26 10.38 8.91 11.50
CA LEU A 26 11.30 9.39 10.45
C LEU A 26 12.77 9.21 10.83
N ARG A 27 13.15 9.50 12.08
CA ARG A 27 14.51 9.25 12.55
C ARG A 27 14.88 7.77 12.52
N GLU A 28 13.95 6.89 12.84
CA GLU A 28 14.17 5.44 12.77
C GLU A 28 14.35 4.96 11.31
N VAL A 29 13.57 5.48 10.38
CA VAL A 29 13.71 5.20 8.94
C VAL A 29 15.08 5.69 8.46
N GLU A 30 15.47 6.92 8.80
CA GLU A 30 16.77 7.48 8.44
C GLU A 30 17.92 6.67 9.02
N ALA A 31 17.83 6.25 10.28
CA ALA A 31 18.86 5.42 10.91
C ALA A 31 19.00 4.06 10.19
N CYS A 32 17.88 3.45 9.77
CA CYS A 32 17.90 2.21 8.98
C CYS A 32 18.55 2.43 7.60
N TYR A 33 18.22 3.53 6.91
CA TYR A 33 18.84 3.87 5.65
C TYR A 33 20.35 4.10 5.78
N ARG A 34 20.79 4.90 6.76
CA ARG A 34 22.21 5.15 7.03
C ARG A 34 22.98 3.88 7.42
N PHE A 35 22.33 2.96 8.14
CA PHE A 35 22.91 1.66 8.42
C PHE A 35 23.18 0.90 7.11
N LEU A 36 22.21 0.92 6.19
CA LEU A 36 22.34 0.24 4.90
C LEU A 36 23.48 0.81 4.05
N GLU A 37 23.59 2.14 3.96
CA GLU A 37 24.67 2.82 3.23
C GLU A 37 26.08 2.41 3.73
N LYS A 38 26.20 2.17 5.03
CA LYS A 38 27.48 1.70 5.61
C LYS A 38 27.67 0.20 5.42
N PHE A 39 26.58 -0.56 5.57
CA PHE A 39 26.61 -2.01 5.53
C PHE A 39 26.92 -2.57 4.14
N GLU A 40 26.49 -1.89 3.08
CA GLU A 40 26.67 -2.32 1.69
C GLU A 40 28.12 -2.23 1.20
N GLN A 41 28.92 -1.39 1.84
CA GLN A 41 30.31 -1.15 1.43
C GLN A 41 31.12 -2.45 1.42
N GLY A 42 31.69 -2.77 0.25
CA GLY A 42 32.51 -3.97 0.05
C GLY A 42 31.74 -5.29 0.01
N LYS A 43 30.40 -5.27 0.04
CA LYS A 43 29.54 -6.46 0.01
C LYS A 43 28.76 -6.55 -1.29
N VAL A 44 28.36 -7.77 -1.65
CA VAL A 44 27.40 -8.05 -2.73
C VAL A 44 26.04 -8.29 -2.09
N ILE A 45 25.08 -7.40 -2.35
CA ILE A 45 23.76 -7.45 -1.73
C ILE A 45 22.69 -7.41 -2.81
N TYR A 46 21.80 -8.40 -2.81
CA TYR A 46 20.71 -8.51 -3.76
C TYR A 46 19.82 -7.24 -3.78
N GLY A 47 19.60 -6.73 -4.99
CA GLY A 47 18.75 -5.56 -5.21
C GLY A 47 19.36 -4.22 -4.80
N ILE A 48 20.63 -4.22 -4.43
CA ILE A 48 21.44 -3.03 -4.15
C ILE A 48 22.50 -2.87 -5.24
N ASN A 49 23.41 -3.85 -5.35
CA ASN A 49 24.51 -3.83 -6.29
C ASN A 49 24.61 -5.11 -7.14
N THR A 50 23.48 -5.82 -7.29
CA THR A 50 23.30 -6.93 -8.22
C THR A 50 22.13 -6.67 -9.15
N GLY A 51 22.05 -7.40 -10.26
CA GLY A 51 20.80 -7.52 -11.02
C GLY A 51 19.68 -8.18 -10.21
N PHE A 52 18.49 -8.30 -10.81
CA PHE A 52 17.31 -8.90 -10.18
C PHE A 52 16.95 -10.24 -10.79
N GLY A 53 16.27 -11.09 -10.02
CA GLY A 53 15.80 -12.40 -10.47
C GLY A 53 16.95 -13.25 -11.04
N PRO A 54 16.85 -13.74 -12.31
CA PRO A 54 17.90 -14.53 -12.94
C PRO A 54 19.23 -13.80 -13.09
N MET A 55 19.22 -12.46 -13.02
CA MET A 55 20.42 -11.61 -13.13
C MET A 55 21.08 -11.33 -11.77
N ALA A 56 20.62 -11.93 -10.70
CA ALA A 56 21.14 -11.72 -9.34
C ALA A 56 22.62 -12.08 -9.17
N GLN A 57 23.16 -12.93 -10.02
CA GLN A 57 24.57 -13.32 -10.05
C GLN A 57 25.50 -12.25 -10.65
N TYR A 58 24.94 -11.27 -11.35
CA TYR A 58 25.73 -10.21 -11.99
C TYR A 58 25.83 -9.01 -11.05
N ARG A 59 27.07 -8.63 -10.73
CA ARG A 59 27.35 -7.41 -10.00
C ARG A 59 27.20 -6.20 -10.93
N ILE A 60 26.52 -5.17 -10.43
CA ILE A 60 26.32 -3.91 -11.15
C ILE A 60 27.44 -2.94 -10.74
N GLY A 61 28.02 -2.24 -11.69
CA GLY A 61 29.04 -1.22 -11.44
C GLY A 61 28.46 -0.01 -10.72
N ASP A 62 29.28 0.65 -9.92
CA ASP A 62 28.85 1.78 -9.07
C ASP A 62 28.21 2.93 -9.87
N ALA A 63 28.64 3.14 -11.11
CA ALA A 63 28.08 4.16 -12.01
C ALA A 63 26.61 3.88 -12.39
N ASP A 64 26.19 2.60 -12.40
CA ASP A 64 24.88 2.16 -12.87
C ASP A 64 23.89 1.86 -11.72
N LEU A 65 24.34 1.89 -10.47
CA LEU A 65 23.49 1.53 -9.30
C LEU A 65 22.23 2.39 -9.23
N ASN A 66 22.35 3.67 -9.51
CA ASN A 66 21.20 4.57 -9.49
C ASN A 66 20.23 4.28 -10.63
N SER A 67 20.76 4.09 -11.85
CA SER A 67 19.96 3.74 -13.03
C SER A 67 19.22 2.42 -12.84
N LEU A 68 19.82 1.46 -12.13
CA LEU A 68 19.20 0.19 -11.78
C LEU A 68 17.89 0.38 -10.99
N GLN A 69 17.83 1.35 -10.05
CA GLN A 69 16.64 1.61 -9.25
C GLN A 69 15.49 2.18 -10.10
N TYR A 70 15.78 3.03 -11.08
CA TYR A 70 14.79 3.52 -12.03
C TYR A 70 14.35 2.41 -13.00
N ASN A 71 15.30 1.62 -13.49
CA ASN A 71 15.04 0.59 -14.47
C ASN A 71 14.13 -0.54 -13.92
N ILE A 72 14.24 -0.91 -12.65
CA ILE A 72 13.32 -1.90 -12.06
C ILE A 72 11.89 -1.38 -12.05
N ILE A 73 11.67 -0.10 -11.71
CA ILE A 73 10.35 0.52 -11.72
C ILE A 73 9.78 0.53 -13.13
N ARG A 74 10.53 1.10 -14.08
CA ARG A 74 10.08 1.24 -15.47
C ARG A 74 9.82 -0.10 -16.15
N SER A 75 10.69 -1.09 -15.95
CA SER A 75 10.54 -2.42 -16.56
C SER A 75 9.37 -3.24 -15.97
N HIS A 76 8.99 -2.96 -14.73
CA HIS A 76 7.87 -3.66 -14.08
C HIS A 76 6.54 -2.91 -14.20
N SER A 77 6.54 -1.67 -14.71
CA SER A 77 5.29 -0.92 -14.98
C SER A 77 4.64 -1.37 -16.29
N CYS A 78 4.34 -2.66 -16.39
CA CYS A 78 3.81 -3.32 -17.59
C CYS A 78 2.40 -3.91 -17.37
N GLY A 79 1.65 -3.34 -16.44
CA GLY A 79 0.29 -3.76 -16.13
C GLY A 79 -0.69 -3.49 -17.27
N ALA A 80 -1.81 -4.21 -17.27
CA ALA A 80 -2.86 -4.12 -18.27
C ALA A 80 -4.26 -4.10 -17.65
N GLY A 81 -5.26 -3.76 -18.47
CA GLY A 81 -6.66 -3.69 -18.08
C GLY A 81 -7.04 -2.36 -17.44
N GLU A 82 -8.25 -2.30 -16.93
CA GLU A 82 -8.78 -1.10 -16.25
C GLU A 82 -7.96 -0.76 -15.00
N ALA A 83 -7.97 0.51 -14.63
CA ALA A 83 -7.35 0.95 -13.39
C ALA A 83 -8.11 0.42 -12.15
N LEU A 84 -7.39 0.15 -11.09
CA LEU A 84 -7.98 -0.09 -9.77
C LEU A 84 -8.71 1.17 -9.29
N PRO A 85 -9.81 1.03 -8.53
CA PRO A 85 -10.46 2.17 -7.90
C PRO A 85 -9.50 2.93 -6.98
N ASP A 86 -9.59 4.26 -6.97
CA ASP A 86 -8.74 5.16 -6.16
C ASP A 86 -8.69 4.74 -4.68
N ILE A 87 -9.81 4.26 -4.13
CA ILE A 87 -9.88 3.78 -2.75
C ILE A 87 -8.95 2.58 -2.49
N CYS A 88 -8.82 1.68 -3.47
CA CYS A 88 -7.91 0.53 -3.39
C CYS A 88 -6.45 0.98 -3.50
N VAL A 89 -6.17 1.93 -4.40
CA VAL A 89 -4.83 2.51 -4.56
C VAL A 89 -4.42 3.26 -3.29
N ARG A 90 -5.32 4.08 -2.72
CA ARG A 90 -5.13 4.74 -1.44
C ARG A 90 -4.79 3.75 -0.33
N ALA A 91 -5.55 2.67 -0.22
CA ALA A 91 -5.33 1.64 0.77
C ALA A 91 -3.99 0.92 0.58
N ALA A 92 -3.60 0.64 -0.66
CA ALA A 92 -2.29 0.06 -1.02
C ALA A 92 -1.13 0.97 -0.64
N MET A 93 -1.22 2.26 -0.98
CA MET A 93 -0.21 3.27 -0.61
C MET A 93 -0.09 3.41 0.90
N LEU A 94 -1.21 3.39 1.63
CA LEU A 94 -1.21 3.43 3.10
C LEU A 94 -0.55 2.19 3.70
N ALA A 95 -0.84 1.00 3.18
CA ALA A 95 -0.21 -0.26 3.60
C ALA A 95 1.31 -0.22 3.34
N ARG A 96 1.73 0.35 2.20
CA ARG A 96 3.15 0.52 1.86
C ARG A 96 3.84 1.51 2.80
N LEU A 97 3.24 2.66 3.03
CA LEU A 97 3.72 3.65 3.98
C LEU A 97 3.90 3.04 5.38
N GLN A 98 2.92 2.28 5.85
CA GLN A 98 2.99 1.60 7.15
C GLN A 98 4.16 0.61 7.22
N THR A 99 4.44 -0.10 6.12
CA THR A 99 5.59 -1.01 6.02
C THR A 99 6.91 -0.25 6.18
N PHE A 100 7.05 0.89 5.52
CA PHE A 100 8.28 1.70 5.59
C PHE A 100 8.48 2.35 6.96
N LEU A 101 7.40 2.77 7.62
CA LEU A 101 7.45 3.34 8.97
C LEU A 101 7.91 2.34 10.05
N ASN A 102 7.95 1.03 9.75
CA ASN A 102 8.57 0.02 10.62
C ASN A 102 10.11 0.08 10.59
N ALA A 103 10.71 0.91 9.74
CA ALA A 103 12.15 1.15 9.65
C ALA A 103 13.00 -0.13 9.45
N LYS A 104 12.52 -1.05 8.58
CA LYS A 104 13.23 -2.30 8.24
C LYS A 104 13.50 -2.45 6.73
N SER A 105 13.05 -1.50 5.92
CA SER A 105 13.12 -1.59 4.46
C SER A 105 14.38 -0.97 3.86
N GLY A 106 15.12 -0.16 4.61
CA GLY A 106 16.33 0.53 4.13
C GLY A 106 16.05 1.60 3.07
N VAL A 107 14.84 2.18 3.07
CA VAL A 107 14.47 3.28 2.15
C VAL A 107 14.91 4.62 2.69
N HIS A 108 15.15 5.56 1.77
CA HIS A 108 15.39 6.95 2.17
C HIS A 108 14.13 7.59 2.75
N PRO A 109 14.22 8.49 3.76
CA PRO A 109 13.06 9.17 4.35
C PRO A 109 12.16 9.90 3.35
N ASP A 110 12.70 10.38 2.23
CA ASP A 110 11.90 11.04 1.18
C ASP A 110 10.84 10.12 0.58
N VAL A 111 11.07 8.79 0.53
CA VAL A 111 10.08 7.80 0.10
C VAL A 111 8.85 7.82 1.02
N VAL A 112 9.09 7.95 2.32
CA VAL A 112 8.03 8.00 3.33
C VAL A 112 7.24 9.31 3.23
N ARG A 113 7.95 10.44 3.04
CA ARG A 113 7.34 11.77 2.92
C ARG A 113 6.46 11.85 1.68
N ILE A 114 6.97 11.50 0.51
CA ILE A 114 6.22 11.61 -0.74
C ILE A 114 4.97 10.71 -0.77
N LEU A 115 5.02 9.51 -0.17
CA LEU A 115 3.83 8.67 -0.03
C LEU A 115 2.76 9.33 0.85
N ALA A 116 3.16 9.99 1.94
CA ALA A 116 2.23 10.74 2.79
C ALA A 116 1.68 11.97 2.07
N ASP A 117 2.50 12.68 1.30
CA ASP A 117 2.09 13.85 0.50
C ASP A 117 1.07 13.46 -0.57
N PHE A 118 1.29 12.37 -1.30
CA PHE A 118 0.32 11.84 -2.26
C PHE A 118 -1.01 11.49 -1.58
N LEU A 119 -0.97 10.79 -0.44
CA LEU A 119 -2.16 10.41 0.31
C LEU A 119 -2.93 11.63 0.87
N ASN A 120 -2.21 12.65 1.33
CA ASN A 120 -2.81 13.87 1.89
C ASN A 120 -3.38 14.80 0.82
N ASN A 121 -2.81 14.81 -0.39
CA ASN A 121 -3.27 15.61 -1.53
C ASN A 121 -4.20 14.83 -2.47
N GLU A 122 -4.58 13.59 -2.10
CA GLU A 122 -5.48 12.75 -2.90
C GLU A 122 -4.98 12.51 -4.33
N ILE A 123 -3.66 12.33 -4.49
CA ILE A 123 -3.04 11.97 -5.76
C ILE A 123 -2.96 10.45 -5.83
N TYR A 124 -3.70 9.83 -6.74
CA TYR A 124 -3.78 8.38 -6.87
C TYR A 124 -3.21 7.91 -8.20
N PRO A 125 -2.08 7.19 -8.20
CA PRO A 125 -1.53 6.58 -9.42
C PRO A 125 -2.55 5.71 -10.15
N LEU A 126 -2.57 5.76 -11.49
CA LEU A 126 -3.36 4.82 -12.28
C LEU A 126 -2.67 3.46 -12.26
N VAL A 127 -3.24 2.54 -11.49
CA VAL A 127 -2.70 1.20 -11.27
C VAL A 127 -3.56 0.18 -12.01
N PRO A 128 -3.06 -0.48 -13.08
CA PRO A 128 -3.81 -1.50 -13.80
C PRO A 128 -4.14 -2.72 -12.92
N ARG A 129 -5.28 -3.35 -13.19
CA ARG A 129 -5.77 -4.51 -12.43
C ARG A 129 -4.90 -5.74 -12.60
N HIS A 130 -4.31 -5.94 -13.77
CA HIS A 130 -3.59 -7.16 -14.14
C HIS A 130 -2.09 -6.90 -14.30
N GLY A 131 -1.28 -7.92 -13.96
CA GLY A 131 0.17 -7.87 -14.16
C GLY A 131 0.94 -8.73 -13.16
N SER A 132 0.71 -8.57 -11.87
CA SER A 132 1.38 -9.39 -10.85
C SER A 132 0.77 -10.78 -10.79
N VAL A 133 1.65 -11.78 -10.63
CA VAL A 133 1.27 -13.21 -10.55
C VAL A 133 1.39 -13.76 -9.12
N GLY A 134 1.71 -12.93 -8.15
CA GLY A 134 1.80 -13.31 -6.73
C GLY A 134 3.03 -14.15 -6.35
N ALA A 135 3.98 -14.37 -7.26
CA ALA A 135 5.18 -15.18 -6.99
C ALA A 135 6.14 -14.49 -6.01
N SER A 136 6.22 -13.15 -6.04
CA SER A 136 7.05 -12.33 -5.15
C SER A 136 6.31 -11.08 -4.69
N GLY A 137 4.99 -11.12 -4.62
CA GLY A 137 4.13 -10.00 -4.27
C GLY A 137 3.55 -9.27 -5.49
N ASP A 138 3.26 -7.99 -5.31
CA ASP A 138 2.46 -7.15 -6.22
C ASP A 138 3.36 -6.27 -7.11
N LEU A 139 4.43 -6.83 -7.70
CA LEU A 139 5.51 -6.05 -8.33
C LEU A 139 5.00 -5.06 -9.37
N VAL A 140 4.12 -5.49 -10.26
CA VAL A 140 3.62 -4.66 -11.36
C VAL A 140 2.81 -3.48 -10.83
N GLN A 141 1.84 -3.73 -9.97
CA GLN A 141 0.99 -2.69 -9.40
C GLN A 141 1.81 -1.71 -8.55
N LEU A 142 2.75 -2.22 -7.74
CA LEU A 142 3.64 -1.37 -6.95
C LEU A 142 4.60 -0.56 -7.83
N ALA A 143 5.03 -1.10 -8.98
CA ALA A 143 5.84 -0.36 -9.93
C ALA A 143 5.08 0.83 -10.52
N HIS A 144 3.79 0.68 -10.86
CA HIS A 144 2.95 1.81 -11.30
C HIS A 144 2.82 2.88 -10.21
N ILE A 145 2.67 2.50 -8.93
CA ILE A 145 2.69 3.47 -7.83
C ILE A 145 4.05 4.18 -7.79
N ALA A 146 5.15 3.42 -7.83
CA ALA A 146 6.50 3.98 -7.78
C ALA A 146 6.81 4.90 -8.98
N LEU A 147 6.29 4.56 -10.17
CA LEU A 147 6.44 5.37 -11.38
C LEU A 147 5.81 6.76 -11.21
N ALA A 148 4.64 6.83 -10.58
CA ALA A 148 4.00 8.11 -10.26
C ALA A 148 4.81 8.93 -9.25
N LEU A 149 5.41 8.28 -8.23
CA LEU A 149 6.23 8.98 -7.24
C LEU A 149 7.48 9.63 -7.84
N ILE A 150 8.01 9.09 -8.94
CA ILE A 150 9.13 9.71 -9.69
C ILE A 150 8.67 10.69 -10.78
N GLY A 151 7.34 10.93 -10.90
CA GLY A 151 6.76 11.90 -11.81
C GLY A 151 6.53 11.40 -13.25
N GLU A 152 6.62 10.08 -13.52
CA GLU A 152 6.60 9.52 -14.88
C GLU A 152 5.28 8.83 -15.28
N ALA A 153 4.23 8.84 -14.45
CA ALA A 153 2.96 8.18 -14.75
C ALA A 153 1.81 9.17 -14.84
N GLU A 154 0.62 8.65 -15.16
CA GLU A 154 -0.64 9.35 -14.98
C GLU A 154 -1.25 9.04 -13.60
N VAL A 155 -1.99 10.00 -13.07
CA VAL A 155 -2.66 9.92 -11.77
C VAL A 155 -4.09 10.42 -11.86
N SER A 156 -4.97 9.90 -11.00
CA SER A 156 -6.26 10.51 -10.69
C SER A 156 -6.00 11.64 -9.68
N PHE A 157 -6.35 12.85 -10.05
CA PHE A 157 -6.19 14.03 -9.22
C PHE A 157 -7.36 14.99 -9.44
N ARG A 158 -8.08 15.35 -8.37
CA ARG A 158 -9.26 16.23 -8.40
C ARG A 158 -10.36 15.77 -9.38
N GLY A 159 -10.48 14.45 -9.58
CA GLY A 159 -11.48 13.85 -10.47
C GLY A 159 -11.08 13.77 -11.94
N GLU A 160 -9.87 14.18 -12.29
CA GLU A 160 -9.32 14.13 -13.64
C GLU A 160 -8.09 13.21 -13.70
N THR A 161 -7.78 12.69 -14.89
CA THR A 161 -6.53 11.99 -15.16
C THR A 161 -5.53 12.97 -15.74
N VAL A 162 -4.42 13.16 -15.02
CA VAL A 162 -3.37 14.09 -15.39
C VAL A 162 -1.97 13.45 -15.24
N PRO A 163 -0.93 13.97 -15.91
CA PRO A 163 0.44 13.56 -15.63
C PRO A 163 0.81 13.74 -14.16
N ALA A 164 1.51 12.77 -13.57
CA ALA A 164 1.93 12.83 -12.17
C ALA A 164 2.75 14.09 -11.86
N ALA A 165 3.64 14.47 -12.76
CA ALA A 165 4.45 15.69 -12.62
C ALA A 165 3.60 16.96 -12.50
N GLU A 166 2.46 17.04 -13.21
CA GLU A 166 1.52 18.17 -13.16
C GLU A 166 0.80 18.22 -11.81
N ALA A 167 0.24 17.09 -11.37
CA ALA A 167 -0.41 16.99 -10.05
C ALA A 167 0.56 17.33 -8.91
N MET A 168 1.80 16.86 -9.01
CA MET A 168 2.85 17.15 -8.02
C MET A 168 3.20 18.64 -8.00
N ALA A 169 3.37 19.28 -9.15
CA ALA A 169 3.65 20.70 -9.25
C ALA A 169 2.50 21.55 -8.67
N ALA A 170 1.24 21.14 -8.88
CA ALA A 170 0.07 21.81 -8.32
C ALA A 170 -0.02 21.73 -6.79
N CYS A 171 0.74 20.83 -6.16
CA CYS A 171 0.80 20.59 -4.71
C CYS A 171 2.17 20.90 -4.10
N ASP A 172 3.08 21.56 -4.84
CA ASP A 172 4.46 21.85 -4.41
C ASP A 172 5.26 20.59 -4.00
N ILE A 173 4.96 19.43 -4.62
CA ILE A 173 5.65 18.16 -4.38
C ILE A 173 6.76 18.00 -5.42
N THR A 174 7.98 17.75 -4.96
CA THR A 174 9.11 17.43 -5.82
C THR A 174 9.15 15.93 -6.13
N PRO A 175 9.32 15.51 -7.41
CA PRO A 175 9.48 14.11 -7.76
C PRO A 175 10.58 13.41 -6.97
N LEU A 176 10.32 12.16 -6.57
CA LEU A 176 11.24 11.36 -5.79
C LEU A 176 12.52 11.08 -6.59
N ARG A 177 13.65 11.40 -6.00
CA ARG A 177 14.95 10.95 -6.50
C ARG A 177 15.31 9.64 -5.82
N LEU A 178 15.34 8.57 -6.62
CA LEU A 178 15.67 7.25 -6.12
C LEU A 178 17.13 7.17 -5.70
N ARG A 179 17.35 6.50 -4.60
CA ARG A 179 18.65 6.16 -4.04
C ARG A 179 18.79 4.66 -3.93
N ILE A 180 19.91 4.23 -3.41
CA ILE A 180 20.19 2.82 -3.15
C ILE A 180 19.00 2.14 -2.48
N ARG A 181 18.58 0.97 -2.99
CA ARG A 181 17.48 0.16 -2.46
C ARG A 181 16.06 0.68 -2.73
N ASP A 182 15.83 1.98 -2.99
CA ASP A 182 14.49 2.56 -3.09
C ASP A 182 13.63 1.88 -4.17
N GLY A 183 14.17 1.64 -5.36
CA GLY A 183 13.44 1.00 -6.46
C GLY A 183 12.91 -0.39 -6.08
N LEU A 184 13.78 -1.27 -5.59
CA LEU A 184 13.35 -2.60 -5.16
C LEU A 184 12.40 -2.51 -3.95
N ALA A 185 12.69 -1.65 -2.99
CA ALA A 185 11.83 -1.50 -1.82
C ALA A 185 10.44 -0.97 -2.19
N LEU A 186 10.30 -0.10 -3.18
CA LEU A 186 9.03 0.40 -3.66
C LEU A 186 8.23 -0.68 -4.41
N THR A 187 8.89 -1.52 -5.21
CA THR A 187 8.22 -2.48 -6.11
C THR A 187 7.96 -3.86 -5.49
N ASN A 188 8.73 -4.28 -4.48
CA ASN A 188 8.61 -5.63 -3.93
C ASN A 188 7.86 -5.66 -2.59
N GLY A 189 6.69 -6.30 -2.57
CA GLY A 189 5.84 -6.48 -1.39
C GLY A 189 4.40 -6.84 -1.74
N THR A 190 3.55 -6.93 -0.73
CA THR A 190 2.15 -7.34 -0.82
C THR A 190 1.18 -6.23 -0.42
N ALA A 191 1.59 -4.97 -0.59
CA ALA A 191 0.81 -3.83 -0.11
C ALA A 191 -0.48 -3.61 -0.92
N VAL A 192 -0.50 -3.95 -2.22
CA VAL A 192 -1.70 -3.83 -3.06
C VAL A 192 -2.72 -4.87 -2.67
N MET A 193 -2.32 -6.14 -2.54
CA MET A 193 -3.18 -7.20 -2.03
C MET A 193 -3.74 -6.86 -0.65
N THR A 194 -2.90 -6.35 0.26
CA THR A 194 -3.32 -5.93 1.60
C THR A 194 -4.32 -4.77 1.53
N GLY A 195 -4.08 -3.76 0.68
CA GLY A 195 -4.97 -2.62 0.51
C GLY A 195 -6.34 -3.01 -0.01
N ILE A 196 -6.39 -3.83 -1.07
CA ILE A 196 -7.64 -4.38 -1.61
C ILE A 196 -8.36 -5.21 -0.54
N GLY A 197 -7.63 -6.05 0.19
CA GLY A 197 -8.17 -6.85 1.29
C GLY A 197 -8.82 -6.01 2.40
N LEU A 198 -8.19 -4.88 2.78
CA LEU A 198 -8.75 -3.95 3.76
C LEU A 198 -10.06 -3.31 3.29
N VAL A 199 -10.12 -2.89 2.03
CA VAL A 199 -11.35 -2.33 1.42
C VAL A 199 -12.45 -3.38 1.40
N ASN A 200 -12.15 -4.59 0.92
CA ASN A 200 -13.12 -5.69 0.85
C ASN A 200 -13.62 -6.10 2.24
N LEU A 201 -12.74 -6.17 3.24
CA LEU A 201 -13.12 -6.49 4.62
C LEU A 201 -14.09 -5.45 5.20
N ALA A 202 -13.82 -4.16 4.96
CA ALA A 202 -14.70 -3.09 5.42
C ALA A 202 -16.08 -3.17 4.75
N GLN A 203 -16.13 -3.43 3.44
CA GLN A 203 -17.38 -3.63 2.70
C GLN A 203 -18.14 -4.87 3.15
N ALA A 204 -17.45 -5.99 3.37
CA ALA A 204 -18.06 -7.23 3.87
C ALA A 204 -18.69 -7.04 5.25
N ARG A 205 -18.01 -6.33 6.18
CA ARG A 205 -18.58 -5.99 7.49
C ARG A 205 -19.82 -5.11 7.38
N ARG A 206 -19.81 -4.13 6.46
CA ARG A 206 -20.97 -3.28 6.21
C ARG A 206 -22.14 -4.09 5.66
N LEU A 207 -21.88 -4.98 4.71
CA LEU A 207 -22.88 -5.86 4.11
C LEU A 207 -23.48 -6.80 5.16
N LEU A 208 -22.66 -7.42 6.02
CA LEU A 208 -23.12 -8.23 7.13
C LEU A 208 -24.05 -7.45 8.07
N GLY A 209 -23.67 -6.22 8.42
CA GLY A 209 -24.51 -5.36 9.24
C GLY A 209 -25.88 -5.06 8.61
N TRP A 210 -25.94 -4.87 7.28
CA TRP A 210 -27.21 -4.72 6.57
C TRP A 210 -28.01 -6.01 6.52
N ALA A 211 -27.38 -7.17 6.32
CA ALA A 211 -28.04 -8.46 6.32
C ALA A 211 -28.73 -8.75 7.68
N VAL A 212 -28.02 -8.47 8.79
CA VAL A 212 -28.60 -8.61 10.14
C VAL A 212 -29.79 -7.68 10.33
N LYS A 213 -29.68 -6.39 9.95
CA LYS A 213 -30.81 -5.45 10.03
C LYS A 213 -32.01 -5.89 9.21
N ALA A 214 -31.78 -6.36 7.99
CA ALA A 214 -32.86 -6.85 7.13
C ALA A 214 -33.55 -8.10 7.74
N SER A 215 -32.78 -9.00 8.33
CA SER A 215 -33.33 -10.16 9.05
C SER A 215 -34.19 -9.75 10.24
N VAL A 216 -33.73 -8.79 11.04
CA VAL A 216 -34.51 -8.27 12.18
C VAL A 216 -35.80 -7.63 11.69
N MET A 217 -35.74 -6.77 10.69
CA MET A 217 -36.93 -6.13 10.11
C MET A 217 -37.94 -7.17 9.56
N LEU A 218 -37.45 -8.25 8.93
CA LEU A 218 -38.32 -9.32 8.46
C LEU A 218 -39.00 -10.03 9.60
N ASN A 219 -38.29 -10.38 10.69
CA ASN A 219 -38.86 -11.02 11.85
C ASN A 219 -39.93 -10.16 12.53
N GLU A 220 -39.74 -8.85 12.61
CA GLU A 220 -40.74 -7.91 13.10
C GLU A 220 -42.00 -7.89 12.21
N ILE A 221 -41.83 -7.84 10.86
CA ILE A 221 -42.96 -7.79 9.93
C ILE A 221 -43.82 -9.06 9.99
N VAL A 222 -43.19 -10.24 10.15
CA VAL A 222 -43.91 -11.52 10.19
C VAL A 222 -44.30 -11.93 11.63
N GLU A 223 -44.08 -11.06 12.61
CA GLU A 223 -44.35 -11.30 14.02
C GLU A 223 -43.79 -12.63 14.52
N SER A 224 -42.50 -12.91 14.18
CA SER A 224 -41.83 -14.13 14.58
C SER A 224 -41.67 -14.22 16.08
N TYR A 225 -41.84 -15.43 16.62
CA TYR A 225 -41.49 -15.72 18.03
C TYR A 225 -39.96 -15.66 18.18
N ASP A 226 -39.48 -15.26 19.35
CA ASP A 226 -38.04 -15.07 19.64
C ASP A 226 -37.39 -16.33 20.25
N ASP A 227 -38.14 -17.42 20.45
CA ASP A 227 -37.66 -18.67 21.03
C ASP A 227 -36.39 -19.22 20.36
N PHE A 228 -36.28 -19.09 19.04
CA PHE A 228 -35.11 -19.57 18.29
C PHE A 228 -33.83 -18.76 18.56
N MET A 229 -33.96 -17.57 19.13
CA MET A 229 -32.83 -16.73 19.57
C MET A 229 -32.47 -16.90 21.05
N ALA A 230 -33.19 -17.79 21.77
CA ALA A 230 -32.96 -18.01 23.20
C ALA A 230 -31.52 -18.47 23.47
N GLY A 231 -30.83 -17.79 24.39
CA GLY A 231 -29.43 -18.07 24.73
C GLY A 231 -29.22 -19.52 25.16
N ALA A 232 -30.10 -20.04 26.02
CA ALA A 232 -30.04 -21.42 26.51
C ALA A 232 -30.06 -22.46 25.37
N LEU A 233 -30.84 -22.23 24.31
CA LEU A 233 -30.89 -23.11 23.14
C LEU A 233 -29.58 -23.10 22.35
N ASN A 234 -28.98 -21.93 22.21
CA ASN A 234 -27.74 -21.75 21.43
C ASN A 234 -26.53 -22.25 22.23
N GLU A 235 -26.50 -22.03 23.55
CA GLU A 235 -25.47 -22.57 24.45
C GLU A 235 -25.40 -24.10 24.42
N TYR A 236 -26.56 -24.78 24.34
CA TYR A 236 -26.63 -26.23 24.23
C TYR A 236 -25.88 -26.80 23.01
N LYS A 237 -25.78 -26.06 21.94
CA LYS A 237 -25.10 -26.48 20.72
C LYS A 237 -23.57 -26.35 20.79
N LEU A 238 -23.02 -25.73 21.82
CA LEU A 238 -21.58 -25.52 22.04
C LEU A 238 -20.82 -24.82 20.91
N HIS A 239 -21.49 -24.01 20.13
CA HIS A 239 -20.90 -23.20 19.06
C HIS A 239 -20.70 -21.75 19.50
N ALA A 240 -19.52 -21.43 20.03
CA ALA A 240 -19.20 -20.08 20.54
C ALA A 240 -19.48 -18.92 19.56
N GLY A 241 -19.42 -19.18 18.28
CA GLY A 241 -19.75 -18.18 17.25
C GLY A 241 -21.25 -17.97 17.01
N GLN A 242 -22.09 -18.77 17.61
CA GLN A 242 -23.56 -18.69 17.52
C GLN A 242 -24.19 -18.06 18.77
N ILE A 243 -23.47 -18.05 19.89
CA ILE A 243 -23.81 -17.41 21.14
C ILE A 243 -23.47 -15.94 21.11
#